data_b2438e32b7de392acea8d077796075b1
#
_entry.id   b2438e32b7de392acea8d077796075b1
#
_cell.length_a   1.000
_cell.length_b   1.000
_cell.length_c   1.000
_cell.angle_alpha   90.00
_cell.angle_beta   90.00
_cell.angle_gamma   90.00
#
_symmetry.space_group_name_H-M   'P 1'
#
loop_
_entity.id
_entity.type
_entity.pdbx_description
1 polymer ?
#
loop_
_entity_poly.entity_id
_entity_poly.type
_entity_poly.pdbx_seq_one_letter_code
_entity_poly.pdbx_strand_id
1 'polypeptide(L)'
;MKKYIFNRDEFTWAEEFYEIIKKKMGLPDYFGCNADALWDMMTGYIDTPCEIVLVGFGEENVYNRNFLQRIISCFEDVEKEYPEQFKVTKIV
;
A
#
# COMPACT_ATOMS: atom_id res chain seq x y z
N MET A 1 7.18 -3.44 -16.01
CA MET A 1 6.72 -2.75 -14.80
C MET A 1 6.27 -3.78 -13.77
N LYS A 2 6.75 -3.64 -12.55
CA LYS A 2 6.37 -4.53 -11.46
C LYS A 2 4.98 -4.16 -10.95
N LYS A 3 4.16 -5.17 -10.65
CA LYS A 3 2.79 -4.96 -10.21
C LYS A 3 2.55 -5.65 -8.88
N TYR A 4 2.01 -4.91 -7.91
CA TYR A 4 1.65 -5.43 -6.61
C TYR A 4 0.13 -5.35 -6.47
N ILE A 5 -0.51 -6.51 -6.31
CA ILE A 5 -1.98 -6.58 -6.23
C ILE A 5 -2.38 -6.92 -4.80
N PHE A 6 -3.21 -6.06 -4.23
CA PHE A 6 -3.73 -6.24 -2.88
C PHE A 6 -5.24 -6.36 -2.93
N ASN A 7 -5.77 -7.46 -2.41
CA ASN A 7 -7.20 -7.69 -2.31
C ASN A 7 -7.65 -7.44 -0.89
N ARG A 8 -8.77 -6.73 -0.74
CA ARG A 8 -9.34 -6.48 0.59
C ARG A 8 -9.66 -7.78 1.34
N ASP A 9 -9.94 -8.84 0.59
CA ASP A 9 -10.28 -10.15 1.16
C ASP A 9 -9.11 -10.88 1.80
N GLU A 10 -7.87 -10.43 1.57
CA GLU A 10 -6.69 -11.12 2.07
C GLU A 10 -6.49 -10.96 3.57
N PHE A 11 -7.21 -10.04 4.20
CA PHE A 11 -7.07 -9.80 5.63
C PHE A 11 -8.41 -9.43 6.26
N THR A 12 -8.52 -9.69 7.56
CA THR A 12 -9.70 -9.35 8.36
C THR A 12 -9.46 -8.06 9.13
N TRP A 13 -8.32 -7.96 9.80
CA TRP A 13 -7.97 -6.79 10.61
C TRP A 13 -7.05 -5.86 9.82
N ALA A 14 -7.30 -4.57 9.93
CA ALA A 14 -6.53 -3.56 9.17
C ALA A 14 -5.02 -3.66 9.41
N GLU A 15 -4.61 -4.02 10.61
CA GLU A 15 -3.19 -4.15 10.99
C GLU A 15 -2.48 -5.22 10.17
N GLU A 16 -3.20 -6.24 9.74
CA GLU A 16 -2.65 -7.31 8.92
C GLU A 16 -2.20 -6.79 7.55
N PHE A 17 -2.75 -5.68 7.10
CA PHE A 17 -2.41 -5.14 5.79
C PHE A 17 -0.93 -4.77 5.69
N TYR A 18 -0.34 -4.22 6.75
CA TYR A 18 1.09 -3.91 6.75
C TYR A 18 1.94 -5.18 6.59
N GLU A 19 1.53 -6.27 7.21
CA GLU A 19 2.24 -7.55 7.05
C GLU A 19 2.14 -8.07 5.62
N ILE A 20 0.98 -7.92 4.99
CA ILE A 20 0.77 -8.32 3.61
C ILE A 20 1.62 -7.46 2.67
N ILE A 21 1.64 -6.15 2.91
CA ILE A 21 2.48 -5.23 2.13
C ILE A 21 3.95 -5.63 2.25
N LYS A 22 4.40 -5.88 3.46
CA LYS A 22 5.79 -6.29 3.71
C LYS A 22 6.13 -7.55 2.93
N LYS A 23 5.25 -8.52 2.96
CA LYS A 23 5.47 -9.81 2.31
C LYS A 23 5.45 -9.69 0.78
N LYS A 24 4.44 -9.02 0.24
CA LYS A 24 4.28 -8.90 -1.22
C LYS A 24 5.34 -8.03 -1.85
N MET A 25 5.75 -6.98 -1.16
CA MET A 25 6.77 -6.06 -1.68
C MET A 25 8.19 -6.45 -1.29
N GLY A 26 8.35 -7.51 -0.50
CA GLY A 26 9.66 -7.96 -0.08
C GLY A 26 10.38 -6.95 0.79
N LEU A 27 9.66 -6.29 1.68
CA LEU A 27 10.26 -5.28 2.56
C LEU A 27 11.10 -5.93 3.65
N PRO A 28 12.14 -5.24 4.13
CA PRO A 28 13.02 -5.80 5.15
C PRO A 28 12.34 -5.94 6.51
N ASP A 29 12.90 -6.77 7.37
CA ASP A 29 12.34 -7.03 8.69
C ASP A 29 12.25 -5.78 9.57
N TYR A 30 13.09 -4.78 9.29
CA TYR A 30 13.05 -3.54 10.06
C TYR A 30 11.95 -2.57 9.62
N PHE A 31 11.12 -2.97 8.67
CA PHE A 31 9.99 -2.13 8.26
C PHE A 31 9.06 -1.88 9.45
N GLY A 32 8.82 -0.60 9.75
CA GLY A 32 8.15 -0.17 10.97
C GLY A 32 6.63 -0.24 11.00
N CYS A 33 6.00 -0.78 9.97
CA CYS A 33 4.55 -0.98 9.91
C CYS A 33 3.73 0.28 10.25
N ASN A 34 4.13 1.41 9.66
CA ASN A 34 3.37 2.65 9.75
C ASN A 34 3.51 3.41 8.43
N ALA A 35 2.69 4.47 8.26
CA ALA A 35 2.64 5.19 6.99
C ALA A 35 3.95 5.88 6.65
N ASP A 36 4.65 6.42 7.65
CA ASP A 36 5.94 7.07 7.41
C ASP A 36 6.99 6.06 6.95
N ALA A 37 7.02 4.89 7.58
CA ALA A 37 7.93 3.82 7.17
C ALA A 37 7.58 3.31 5.78
N LEU A 38 6.28 3.23 5.46
CA LEU A 38 5.84 2.82 4.12
C LEU A 38 6.30 3.82 3.07
N TRP A 39 6.16 5.11 3.34
CA TRP A 39 6.65 6.16 2.44
C TRP A 39 8.14 5.99 2.17
N ASP A 40 8.93 5.77 3.22
CA ASP A 40 10.37 5.59 3.09
C ASP A 40 10.71 4.37 2.24
N MET A 41 9.98 3.27 2.43
CA MET A 41 10.20 2.06 1.62
C MET A 41 9.82 2.29 0.16
N MET A 42 8.69 2.95 -0.09
CA MET A 42 8.25 3.23 -1.45
C MET A 42 9.24 4.13 -2.19
N THR A 43 9.75 5.15 -1.52
CA THR A 43 10.61 6.14 -2.18
C THR A 43 12.09 5.80 -2.16
N GLY A 44 12.51 4.82 -1.37
CA GLY A 44 13.93 4.51 -1.24
C GLY A 44 14.33 3.05 -1.36
N TYR A 45 13.38 2.13 -1.34
CA TYR A 45 13.70 0.69 -1.33
C TYR A 45 13.09 -0.08 -2.51
N ILE A 46 11.85 0.25 -2.86
CA ILE A 46 11.09 -0.48 -3.88
C ILE A 46 11.66 -0.20 -5.27
N ASP A 47 11.73 -1.25 -6.09
CA ASP A 47 12.11 -1.11 -7.49
C ASP A 47 11.00 -0.39 -8.26
N THR A 48 11.38 0.59 -9.04
CA THR A 48 10.46 1.37 -9.86
C THR A 48 10.83 1.28 -11.33
N PRO A 49 9.91 1.48 -12.26
CA PRO A 49 8.49 1.82 -12.02
C PRO A 49 7.68 0.61 -11.54
N CYS A 50 6.62 0.89 -10.78
CA CYS A 50 5.72 -0.15 -10.31
C CYS A 50 4.27 0.32 -10.28
N GLU A 51 3.35 -0.63 -10.27
CA GLU A 51 1.93 -0.36 -10.16
C GLU A 51 1.39 -1.03 -8.89
N ILE A 52 0.58 -0.30 -8.15
CA ILE A 52 -0.11 -0.81 -6.97
C ILE A 52 -1.59 -0.92 -7.31
N VAL A 53 -2.13 -2.13 -7.24
CA VAL A 53 -3.53 -2.40 -7.57
C VAL A 53 -4.27 -2.73 -6.28
N LEU A 54 -5.27 -1.93 -5.97
CA LEU A 54 -6.11 -2.10 -4.78
C LEU A 54 -7.48 -2.59 -5.18
N VAL A 55 -7.81 -3.82 -4.82
CA VAL A 55 -9.06 -4.47 -5.23
C VAL A 55 -9.99 -4.59 -4.03
N GLY A 56 -11.18 -4.04 -4.15
CA GLY A 56 -12.22 -4.19 -3.14
C GLY A 56 -12.12 -3.25 -1.95
N PHE A 57 -11.37 -2.17 -2.06
CA PHE A 57 -11.19 -1.21 -0.97
C PHE A 57 -12.19 -0.04 -1.00
N GLY A 58 -13.22 -0.14 -1.83
CA GLY A 58 -14.16 0.96 -2.02
C GLY A 58 -15.01 1.28 -0.82
N GLU A 59 -15.35 0.26 -0.02
CA GLU A 59 -16.19 0.44 1.16
C GLU A 59 -15.53 -0.18 2.37
N GLU A 60 -15.18 0.66 3.34
CA GLU A 60 -14.57 0.22 4.58
C GLU A 60 -15.50 0.50 5.75
N ASN A 61 -15.48 -0.39 6.76
CA ASN A 61 -16.27 -0.15 7.95
C ASN A 61 -15.63 0.97 8.80
N VAL A 62 -16.43 1.50 9.72
CA VAL A 62 -16.03 2.66 10.52
C VAL A 62 -14.76 2.42 11.35
N TYR A 63 -14.58 1.20 11.83
CA TYR A 63 -13.46 0.87 12.70
C TYR A 63 -12.12 0.86 11.98
N ASN A 64 -12.12 0.43 10.72
CA ASN A 64 -10.89 0.29 9.95
C ASN A 64 -10.60 1.48 9.04
N ARG A 65 -11.58 2.34 8.87
CA ARG A 65 -11.52 3.40 7.87
C ARG A 65 -10.30 4.30 7.98
N ASN A 66 -10.04 4.80 9.17
CA ASN A 66 -8.91 5.73 9.36
C ASN A 66 -7.56 5.06 9.16
N PHE A 67 -7.44 3.83 9.63
CA PHE A 67 -6.19 3.09 9.51
C PHE A 67 -5.88 2.74 8.06
N LEU A 68 -6.86 2.14 7.38
CA LEU A 68 -6.70 1.78 5.97
C LEU A 68 -6.55 3.01 5.09
N GLN A 69 -7.27 4.08 5.43
CA GLN A 69 -7.18 5.31 4.67
C GLN A 69 -5.77 5.90 4.69
N ARG A 70 -5.06 5.79 5.80
CA ARG A 70 -3.68 6.27 5.89
C ARG A 70 -2.77 5.49 4.95
N ILE A 71 -2.96 4.19 4.85
CA ILE A 71 -2.16 3.35 3.95
C ILE A 71 -2.47 3.71 2.50
N ILE A 72 -3.74 3.78 2.16
CA ILE A 72 -4.18 4.12 0.80
C ILE A 72 -3.69 5.51 0.42
N SER A 73 -3.81 6.47 1.33
CA SER A 73 -3.34 7.83 1.09
C SER A 73 -1.82 7.88 0.86
N CYS A 74 -1.08 7.04 1.57
CA CYS A 74 0.36 6.95 1.35
C CYS A 74 0.69 6.52 -0.08
N PHE A 75 -0.01 5.49 -0.58
CA PHE A 75 0.17 5.06 -1.97
C PHE A 75 -0.21 6.16 -2.95
N GLU A 76 -1.32 6.84 -2.70
CA GLU A 76 -1.79 7.91 -3.57
C GLU A 76 -0.82 9.10 -3.57
N ASP A 77 -0.28 9.44 -2.42
CA ASP A 77 0.67 10.54 -2.29
C ASP A 77 1.99 10.23 -3.00
N VAL A 78 2.44 8.99 -2.93
CA VAL A 78 3.64 8.55 -3.64
C VAL A 78 3.43 8.68 -5.15
N GLU A 79 2.27 8.28 -5.65
CA GLU A 79 1.93 8.45 -7.07
C GLU A 79 1.91 9.91 -7.46
N LYS A 80 1.32 10.74 -6.62
CA LYS A 80 1.21 12.18 -6.89
C LYS A 80 2.59 12.84 -6.97
N GLU A 81 3.49 12.44 -6.08
CA GLU A 81 4.82 13.01 -5.99
C GLU A 81 5.74 12.49 -7.10
N TYR A 82 5.59 11.21 -7.46
CA TYR A 82 6.44 10.55 -8.44
C TYR A 82 5.59 9.80 -9.48
N PRO A 83 4.80 10.53 -10.29
CA PRO A 83 3.83 9.90 -11.20
C PRO A 83 4.45 9.04 -12.30
N GLU A 84 5.73 9.25 -12.60
CA GLU A 84 6.41 8.44 -13.60
C GLU A 84 6.91 7.11 -13.04
N GLN A 85 6.99 7.00 -11.72
CA GLN A 85 7.53 5.83 -11.04
C GLN A 85 6.45 4.98 -10.39
N PHE A 86 5.32 5.56 -10.02
CA PHE A 86 4.27 4.86 -9.30
C PHE A 86 2.92 5.09 -9.95
N LYS A 87 2.16 4.01 -10.10
CA LYS A 87 0.78 4.06 -10.56
C LYS A 87 -0.10 3.34 -9.55
N VAL A 88 -1.19 3.95 -9.14
CA VAL A 88 -2.15 3.34 -8.22
C VAL A 88 -3.45 3.13 -8.97
N THR A 89 -3.91 1.88 -9.02
CA THR A 89 -5.15 1.51 -9.68
C THR A 89 -6.10 0.96 -8.62
N LYS A 90 -7.30 1.50 -8.60
CA LYS A 90 -8.35 1.05 -7.67
C LYS A 90 -9.45 0.34 -8.43
N ILE A 91 -9.74 -0.88 -8.01
CA ILE A 91 -10.82 -1.69 -8.57
C ILE A 91 -11.83 -1.91 -7.44
N VAL A 92 -13.03 -1.40 -7.64
CA VAL A 92 -14.08 -1.47 -6.62
C VAL A 92 -14.81 -2.80 -6.67
#